data_687d5d8f5d0e2aceded5afdd3d7e36f5
#
_entry.id   687d5d8f5d0e2aceded5afdd3d7e36f5
#
_cell.length_a   1.000
_cell.length_b   1.000
_cell.length_c   1.000
_cell.angle_alpha   90.00
_cell.angle_beta   90.00
_cell.angle_gamma   90.00
#
_symmetry.space_group_name_H-M   'P 1'
#
loop_
_entity.id
_entity.type
_entity.pdbx_description
1 polymer ?
#
loop_
_entity_poly.entity_id
_entity_poly.type
_entity_poly.pdbx_seq_one_letter_code
_entity_poly.pdbx_strand_id
1 'polypeptide(L)'
;SMAVTEPTTGTDTTKLKTTAVRKGDRYVINGQKVWTSRVRHSELMLLLARTTPLAEVKKKSEGLSVFMVDLRDAIGKGLNLRPIENMVNHETNELFFDDLEVPVENLIGEEGKGFKYILDGLNAERVLIAAECIGDGRWFIERASRYAKDRIVFDRPIGQNQGVQFPLAESHIEVEAASLMRFRACELYDARKPCGAEANMAKYLAAK
;
A
#
# COMPACT_ATOMS: atom_id res chain seq x y z
N SER A 1 7.85 3.23 -8.23
CA SER A 1 6.63 2.42 -8.25
C SER A 1 6.81 1.12 -7.50
N MET A 2 5.72 0.42 -7.14
CA MET A 2 5.79 -0.88 -6.44
C MET A 2 4.76 -1.85 -7.02
N ALA A 3 5.19 -3.06 -7.41
CA ALA A 3 4.37 -4.07 -8.06
C ALA A 3 4.34 -5.36 -7.21
N VAL A 4 3.23 -5.57 -6.50
CA VAL A 4 3.01 -6.70 -5.58
C VAL A 4 1.77 -7.49 -5.96
N THR A 5 0.62 -6.84 -6.02
CA THR A 5 -0.70 -7.44 -6.23
C THR A 5 -0.82 -8.11 -7.61
N GLU A 6 -1.49 -9.26 -7.65
CA GLU A 6 -1.83 -9.98 -8.90
C GLU A 6 -3.34 -10.11 -9.05
N PRO A 7 -3.88 -10.40 -10.25
CA PRO A 7 -5.32 -10.53 -10.46
C PRO A 7 -6.00 -11.55 -9.55
N THR A 8 -5.28 -12.59 -9.16
CA THR A 8 -5.79 -13.67 -8.30
C THR A 8 -5.28 -13.61 -6.86
N THR A 9 -4.45 -12.60 -6.51
CA THR A 9 -3.71 -12.56 -5.25
C THR A 9 -3.58 -11.12 -4.75
N GLY A 10 -4.52 -10.69 -3.95
CA GLY A 10 -4.53 -9.37 -3.29
C GLY A 10 -4.19 -9.49 -1.81
N THR A 11 -5.13 -9.97 -1.00
CA THR A 11 -4.98 -10.04 0.45
C THR A 11 -3.91 -11.05 0.89
N ASP A 12 -3.89 -12.25 0.30
CA ASP A 12 -2.87 -13.27 0.57
C ASP A 12 -1.72 -13.19 -0.44
N THR A 13 -0.85 -12.20 -0.28
CA THR A 13 0.31 -11.98 -1.15
C THR A 13 1.31 -13.13 -1.15
N THR A 14 1.20 -14.08 -0.22
CA THR A 14 2.08 -15.27 -0.22
C THR A 14 1.77 -16.26 -1.34
N LYS A 15 0.66 -16.08 -2.06
CA LYS A 15 0.25 -16.94 -3.19
C LYS A 15 0.59 -16.36 -4.57
N LEU A 16 1.51 -15.41 -4.63
CA LEU A 16 1.97 -14.82 -5.89
C LEU A 16 2.43 -15.90 -6.87
N LYS A 17 2.09 -15.67 -8.14
CA LYS A 17 2.41 -16.57 -9.28
C LYS A 17 3.49 -16.01 -10.19
N THR A 18 3.73 -14.69 -10.19
CA THR A 18 4.83 -14.10 -10.96
C THR A 18 6.14 -14.74 -10.51
N THR A 19 6.85 -15.34 -11.45
CA THR A 19 8.11 -16.07 -11.20
C THR A 19 9.31 -15.24 -11.60
N ALA A 20 10.44 -15.49 -10.94
CA ALA A 20 11.76 -14.99 -11.31
C ALA A 20 12.75 -16.15 -11.26
N VAL A 21 13.15 -16.65 -12.43
CA VAL A 21 14.06 -17.80 -12.56
C VAL A 21 15.46 -17.31 -12.90
N ARG A 22 16.44 -17.68 -12.07
CA ARG A 22 17.84 -17.30 -12.32
C ARG A 22 18.41 -18.05 -13.51
N LYS A 23 18.96 -17.31 -14.48
CA LYS A 23 19.68 -17.83 -15.65
C LYS A 23 21.04 -17.10 -15.76
N GLY A 24 22.09 -17.71 -15.24
CA GLY A 24 23.42 -17.11 -15.22
C GLY A 24 23.48 -15.84 -14.36
N ASP A 25 23.76 -14.71 -14.99
CA ASP A 25 23.87 -13.37 -14.38
C ASP A 25 22.54 -12.58 -14.38
N ARG A 26 21.41 -13.22 -14.76
CA ARG A 26 20.11 -12.57 -14.85
C ARG A 26 19.02 -13.41 -14.20
N TYR A 27 17.93 -12.73 -13.80
CA TYR A 27 16.63 -13.34 -13.53
C TYR A 27 15.71 -13.11 -14.72
N VAL A 28 15.05 -14.16 -15.17
CA VAL A 28 13.99 -14.10 -16.19
C VAL A 28 12.65 -14.12 -15.47
N ILE A 29 11.87 -13.06 -15.66
CA ILE A 29 10.64 -12.81 -14.92
C ILE A 29 9.44 -12.99 -15.86
N ASN A 30 8.47 -13.79 -15.40
CA ASN A 30 7.22 -14.06 -16.10
C ASN A 30 6.03 -13.95 -15.15
N GLY A 31 4.95 -13.33 -15.61
CA GLY A 31 3.72 -13.19 -14.84
C GLY A 31 2.96 -11.90 -15.08
N GLN A 32 2.13 -11.53 -14.11
CA GLN A 32 1.27 -10.35 -14.21
C GLN A 32 1.14 -9.67 -12.85
N LYS A 33 1.12 -8.33 -12.85
CA LYS A 33 0.74 -7.50 -11.70
C LYS A 33 -0.41 -6.60 -12.06
N VAL A 34 -1.18 -6.17 -11.06
CA VAL A 34 -2.35 -5.31 -11.24
C VAL A 34 -2.37 -4.22 -10.16
N TRP A 35 -3.07 -3.14 -10.42
CA TRP A 35 -3.22 -1.98 -9.53
C TRP A 35 -1.89 -1.28 -9.23
N THR A 36 -0.93 -1.34 -10.15
CA THR A 36 0.35 -0.67 -9.99
C THR A 36 0.25 0.78 -10.43
N SER A 37 0.42 1.70 -9.47
CA SER A 37 0.27 3.14 -9.70
C SER A 37 1.56 3.78 -10.17
N ARG A 38 1.42 4.82 -11.02
CA ARG A 38 2.48 5.75 -11.45
C ARG A 38 3.66 5.09 -12.17
N VAL A 39 3.49 3.93 -12.79
CA VAL A 39 4.57 3.20 -13.49
C VAL A 39 5.17 4.03 -14.60
N ARG A 40 4.33 4.73 -15.39
CA ARG A 40 4.77 5.58 -16.52
C ARG A 40 5.54 6.83 -16.09
N HIS A 41 5.40 7.21 -14.83
CA HIS A 41 6.02 8.40 -14.24
C HIS A 41 7.15 8.05 -13.26
N SER A 42 7.54 6.78 -13.19
CA SER A 42 8.62 6.27 -12.34
C SER A 42 9.76 5.76 -13.20
N GLU A 43 10.98 5.95 -12.76
CA GLU A 43 12.16 5.37 -13.39
C GLU A 43 12.44 3.96 -12.86
N LEU A 44 12.10 3.72 -11.59
CA LEU A 44 12.37 2.48 -10.89
C LEU A 44 11.08 1.86 -10.32
N MET A 45 11.06 0.54 -10.27
CA MET A 45 9.97 -0.24 -9.68
C MET A 45 10.51 -1.33 -8.76
N LEU A 46 9.95 -1.40 -7.54
CA LEU A 46 10.11 -2.56 -6.67
C LEU A 46 9.14 -3.65 -7.13
N LEU A 47 9.67 -4.80 -7.49
CA LEU A 47 8.89 -5.96 -7.94
C LEU A 47 9.04 -7.12 -6.96
N LEU A 48 7.93 -7.61 -6.41
CA LEU A 48 7.91 -8.86 -5.65
C LEU A 48 7.56 -10.02 -6.57
N ALA A 49 8.46 -11.00 -6.68
CA ALA A 49 8.27 -12.19 -7.50
C ALA A 49 8.75 -13.44 -6.76
N ARG A 50 8.35 -14.60 -7.24
CA ARG A 50 8.67 -15.89 -6.66
C ARG A 50 9.92 -16.49 -7.31
N THR A 51 10.96 -16.68 -6.52
CA THR A 51 12.23 -17.31 -6.94
C THR A 51 12.27 -18.81 -6.63
N THR A 52 11.51 -19.26 -5.60
CA THR A 52 11.37 -20.70 -5.28
C THR A 52 9.89 -21.08 -5.39
N PRO A 53 9.55 -22.16 -6.11
CA PRO A 53 8.16 -22.62 -6.25
C PRO A 53 7.46 -22.81 -4.90
N LEU A 54 6.16 -22.46 -4.83
CA LEU A 54 5.40 -22.55 -3.59
C LEU A 54 5.38 -23.96 -2.98
N ALA A 55 5.43 -24.99 -3.81
CA ALA A 55 5.45 -26.37 -3.37
C ALA A 55 6.77 -26.80 -2.71
N GLU A 56 7.84 -26.04 -2.91
CA GLU A 56 9.21 -26.38 -2.43
C GLU A 56 9.58 -25.62 -1.15
N VAL A 57 8.75 -24.66 -0.70
CA VAL A 57 9.02 -23.89 0.52
C VAL A 57 8.28 -24.46 1.74
N LYS A 58 8.87 -24.34 2.93
CA LYS A 58 8.26 -24.76 4.17
C LYS A 58 7.16 -23.79 4.65
N LYS A 59 7.38 -22.51 4.44
CA LYS A 59 6.41 -21.44 4.76
C LYS A 59 6.06 -20.69 3.49
N LYS A 60 4.79 -20.38 3.28
CA LYS A 60 4.29 -19.67 2.09
C LYS A 60 4.95 -18.31 1.85
N SER A 61 5.44 -17.66 2.91
CA SER A 61 6.17 -16.39 2.86
C SER A 61 7.63 -16.51 2.40
N GLU A 62 8.17 -17.73 2.34
CA GLU A 62 9.50 -18.01 1.82
C GLU A 62 9.48 -18.13 0.30
N GLY A 63 10.66 -18.01 -0.34
CA GLY A 63 10.80 -18.12 -1.78
C GLY A 63 10.25 -16.94 -2.58
N LEU A 64 9.95 -15.83 -1.92
CA LEU A 64 9.61 -14.54 -2.54
C LEU A 64 10.83 -13.61 -2.46
N SER A 65 11.13 -12.93 -3.55
CA SER A 65 12.27 -12.02 -3.67
C SER A 65 11.84 -10.67 -4.21
N VAL A 66 12.55 -9.61 -3.81
CA VAL A 66 12.31 -8.24 -4.28
C VAL A 66 13.38 -7.85 -5.26
N PHE A 67 12.97 -7.28 -6.37
CA PHE A 67 13.86 -6.79 -7.42
C PHE A 67 13.68 -5.30 -7.64
N MET A 68 14.78 -4.59 -7.90
CA MET A 68 14.76 -3.24 -8.44
C MET A 68 14.75 -3.33 -9.96
N VAL A 69 13.63 -2.97 -10.59
CA VAL A 69 13.48 -2.97 -12.05
C VAL A 69 13.65 -1.55 -12.56
N ASP A 70 14.60 -1.34 -13.49
CA ASP A 70 14.71 -0.08 -14.23
C ASP A 70 13.64 -0.05 -15.33
N LEU A 71 12.65 0.81 -15.17
CA LEU A 71 11.51 0.91 -16.08
C LEU A 71 11.87 1.50 -17.43
N ARG A 72 12.95 2.30 -17.51
CA ARG A 72 13.43 2.90 -18.76
C ARG A 72 13.91 1.84 -19.73
N ASP A 73 14.47 0.76 -19.20
CA ASP A 73 14.98 -0.37 -19.98
C ASP A 73 13.95 -1.50 -20.12
N ALA A 74 13.07 -1.69 -19.15
CA ALA A 74 12.14 -2.81 -19.09
C ALA A 74 10.91 -2.62 -20.00
N ILE A 75 10.36 -1.39 -20.06
CA ILE A 75 9.13 -1.11 -20.82
C ILE A 75 9.38 -1.34 -22.32
N GLY A 76 8.58 -2.23 -22.92
CA GLY A 76 8.73 -2.65 -24.31
C GLY A 76 9.82 -3.70 -24.55
N LYS A 77 10.55 -4.12 -23.49
CA LYS A 77 11.56 -5.18 -23.53
C LYS A 77 11.25 -6.24 -22.46
N GLY A 78 10.13 -6.92 -22.60
CA GLY A 78 9.65 -7.92 -21.64
C GLY A 78 8.70 -7.37 -20.57
N LEU A 79 8.48 -6.04 -20.46
CA LEU A 79 7.45 -5.43 -19.64
C LEU A 79 6.45 -4.67 -20.52
N ASN A 80 5.20 -5.09 -20.50
CA ASN A 80 4.10 -4.42 -21.17
C ASN A 80 3.13 -3.83 -20.15
N LEU A 81 2.65 -2.61 -20.42
CA LEU A 81 1.74 -1.86 -19.54
C LEU A 81 0.35 -1.76 -20.20
N ARG A 82 -0.69 -1.99 -19.42
CA ARG A 82 -2.07 -1.73 -19.81
C ARG A 82 -2.73 -0.82 -18.77
N PRO A 83 -3.14 0.41 -19.15
CA PRO A 83 -3.83 1.32 -18.24
C PRO A 83 -5.16 0.74 -17.76
N ILE A 84 -5.48 1.02 -16.49
CA ILE A 84 -6.79 0.76 -15.90
C ILE A 84 -7.50 2.10 -15.75
N GLU A 85 -8.66 2.26 -16.35
CA GLU A 85 -9.50 3.43 -16.19
C GLU A 85 -10.14 3.43 -14.81
N ASN A 86 -9.84 4.44 -14.00
CA ASN A 86 -10.37 4.63 -12.67
C ASN A 86 -11.27 5.87 -12.61
N MET A 87 -12.14 5.92 -11.61
CA MET A 87 -13.01 7.07 -11.35
C MET A 87 -12.21 8.31 -10.93
N VAL A 88 -11.06 8.14 -10.29
CA VAL A 88 -10.12 9.20 -9.93
C VAL A 88 -8.88 9.03 -10.79
N ASN A 89 -8.38 10.13 -11.35
CA ASN A 89 -7.25 10.10 -12.28
C ASN A 89 -5.93 9.80 -11.54
N HIS A 90 -5.74 8.54 -11.24
CA HIS A 90 -4.46 8.00 -10.82
C HIS A 90 -3.98 7.08 -11.93
N GLU A 91 -2.82 7.33 -12.45
CA GLU A 91 -2.22 6.44 -13.42
C GLU A 91 -1.98 5.08 -12.77
N THR A 92 -2.89 4.16 -13.06
CA THR A 92 -2.92 2.78 -12.54
C THR A 92 -2.84 1.82 -13.70
N ASN A 93 -2.04 0.76 -13.57
CA ASN A 93 -1.77 -0.15 -14.67
C ASN A 93 -1.82 -1.62 -14.27
N GLU A 94 -2.17 -2.46 -15.24
CA GLU A 94 -1.76 -3.86 -15.29
C GLU A 94 -0.37 -3.94 -15.90
N LEU A 95 0.44 -4.85 -15.39
CA LEU A 95 1.80 -5.12 -15.83
C LEU A 95 1.89 -6.57 -16.29
N PHE A 96 2.39 -6.78 -17.49
CA PHE A 96 2.63 -8.11 -18.05
C PHE A 96 4.12 -8.30 -18.25
N PHE A 97 4.65 -9.34 -17.63
CA PHE A 97 6.05 -9.75 -17.72
C PHE A 97 6.14 -10.95 -18.65
N ASP A 98 6.89 -10.81 -19.72
CA ASP A 98 7.14 -11.82 -20.74
C ASP A 98 8.64 -11.89 -20.99
N ASP A 99 9.27 -12.86 -20.33
CA ASP A 99 10.72 -13.06 -20.32
C ASP A 99 11.51 -11.77 -20.00
N LEU A 100 11.01 -10.95 -19.07
CA LEU A 100 11.74 -9.77 -18.63
C LEU A 100 13.03 -10.17 -17.94
N GLU A 101 14.16 -9.73 -18.50
CA GLU A 101 15.49 -9.97 -17.93
C GLU A 101 15.86 -8.85 -16.95
N VAL A 102 16.23 -9.24 -15.72
CA VAL A 102 16.71 -8.34 -14.67
C VAL A 102 18.06 -8.83 -14.18
N PRO A 103 19.10 -7.98 -14.11
CA PRO A 103 20.42 -8.35 -13.62
C PRO A 103 20.38 -8.90 -12.18
N VAL A 104 21.26 -9.83 -11.83
CA VAL A 104 21.28 -10.44 -10.49
C VAL A 104 21.61 -9.42 -9.39
N GLU A 105 22.39 -8.39 -9.70
CA GLU A 105 22.70 -7.28 -8.80
C GLU A 105 21.51 -6.42 -8.41
N ASN A 106 20.40 -6.51 -9.15
CA ASN A 106 19.15 -5.81 -8.86
C ASN A 106 18.26 -6.55 -7.86
N LEU A 107 18.67 -7.73 -7.39
CA LEU A 107 18.05 -8.40 -6.26
C LEU A 107 18.28 -7.60 -4.99
N ILE A 108 17.20 -7.27 -4.27
CA ILE A 108 17.29 -6.55 -3.00
C ILE A 108 17.39 -7.54 -1.85
N GLY A 109 18.51 -7.47 -1.13
CA GLY A 109 18.78 -8.31 0.03
C GLY A 109 19.02 -9.78 -0.36
N GLU A 110 18.48 -10.72 0.42
CA GLU A 110 18.66 -12.16 0.23
C GLU A 110 17.53 -12.76 -0.60
N GLU A 111 17.88 -13.64 -1.54
CA GLU A 111 16.90 -14.41 -2.30
C GLU A 111 15.97 -15.21 -1.38
N GLY A 112 14.70 -15.21 -1.68
CA GLY A 112 13.67 -15.92 -0.91
C GLY A 112 13.19 -15.21 0.37
N LYS A 113 13.78 -14.05 0.75
CA LYS A 113 13.40 -13.27 1.94
C LYS A 113 12.65 -11.97 1.63
N GLY A 114 12.29 -11.75 0.39
CA GLY A 114 11.66 -10.51 -0.07
C GLY A 114 10.34 -10.15 0.60
N PHE A 115 9.58 -11.14 1.07
CA PHE A 115 8.32 -10.88 1.79
C PHE A 115 8.55 -10.08 3.08
N LYS A 116 9.63 -10.37 3.82
CA LYS A 116 10.00 -9.61 5.02
C LYS A 116 10.33 -8.15 4.66
N TYR A 117 11.09 -7.93 3.59
CA TYR A 117 11.48 -6.58 3.17
C TYR A 117 10.28 -5.73 2.74
N ILE A 118 9.32 -6.33 2.03
CA ILE A 118 8.06 -5.65 1.68
C ILE A 118 7.26 -5.29 2.94
N LEU A 119 7.15 -6.18 3.93
CA LEU A 119 6.42 -5.90 5.17
C LEU A 119 7.02 -4.73 5.96
N ASP A 120 8.34 -4.63 6.00
CA ASP A 120 9.02 -3.51 6.66
C ASP A 120 8.67 -2.17 5.98
N GLY A 121 8.67 -2.12 4.66
CA GLY A 121 8.24 -0.94 3.89
C GLY A 121 6.76 -0.61 4.07
N LEU A 122 5.89 -1.62 4.16
CA LEU A 122 4.45 -1.42 4.35
C LEU A 122 4.07 -0.82 5.71
N ASN A 123 4.93 -0.87 6.73
CA ASN A 123 4.65 -0.19 8.00
C ASN A 123 4.65 1.34 7.82
N ALA A 124 5.62 1.88 7.10
CA ALA A 124 5.67 3.31 6.76
C ALA A 124 4.45 3.73 5.91
N GLU A 125 4.07 2.90 4.94
CA GLU A 125 2.90 3.16 4.10
C GLU A 125 1.59 3.17 4.91
N ARG A 126 1.41 2.24 5.85
CA ARG A 126 0.24 2.25 6.75
C ARG A 126 0.15 3.52 7.57
N VAL A 127 1.28 4.02 8.07
CA VAL A 127 1.36 5.28 8.81
C VAL A 127 1.00 6.47 7.92
N LEU A 128 1.46 6.47 6.66
CA LEU A 128 1.13 7.49 5.67
C LEU A 128 -0.38 7.53 5.38
N ILE A 129 -0.98 6.38 5.08
CA ILE A 129 -2.43 6.27 4.84
C ILE A 129 -3.25 6.66 6.08
N ALA A 130 -2.79 6.30 7.28
CA ALA A 130 -3.43 6.77 8.51
C ALA A 130 -3.40 8.31 8.62
N ALA A 131 -2.29 8.96 8.23
CA ALA A 131 -2.18 10.42 8.24
C ALA A 131 -3.15 11.08 7.24
N GLU A 132 -3.31 10.50 6.05
CA GLU A 132 -4.27 10.94 5.03
C GLU A 132 -5.71 10.84 5.57
N CYS A 133 -6.12 9.68 6.06
CA CYS A 133 -7.46 9.47 6.64
C CYS A 133 -7.76 10.43 7.81
N ILE A 134 -6.77 10.72 8.68
CA ILE A 134 -6.91 11.69 9.78
C ILE A 134 -7.15 13.09 9.23
N GLY A 135 -6.45 13.48 8.16
CA GLY A 135 -6.65 14.75 7.49
C GLY A 135 -8.07 14.89 6.95
N ASP A 136 -8.54 13.86 6.25
CA ASP A 136 -9.91 13.79 5.72
C ASP A 136 -10.95 13.83 6.84
N GLY A 137 -10.75 13.05 7.90
CA GLY A 137 -11.65 13.03 9.06
C GLY A 137 -11.79 14.40 9.71
N ARG A 138 -10.70 15.13 9.92
CA ARG A 138 -10.72 16.50 10.45
C ARG A 138 -11.50 17.46 9.55
N TRP A 139 -11.27 17.36 8.24
CA TRP A 139 -11.98 18.17 7.26
C TRP A 139 -13.49 17.89 7.27
N PHE A 140 -13.90 16.62 7.31
CA PHE A 140 -15.32 16.25 7.37
C PHE A 140 -15.98 16.73 8.67
N ILE A 141 -15.32 16.58 9.82
CA ILE A 141 -15.84 17.03 11.13
C ILE A 141 -16.02 18.54 11.13
N GLU A 142 -15.05 19.30 10.61
CA GLU A 142 -15.17 20.76 10.49
C GLU A 142 -16.39 21.16 9.63
N ARG A 143 -16.53 20.55 8.46
CA ARG A 143 -17.63 20.82 7.53
C ARG A 143 -18.98 20.44 8.12
N ALA A 144 -19.08 19.25 8.72
CA ALA A 144 -20.32 18.79 9.35
C ALA A 144 -20.71 19.67 10.54
N SER A 145 -19.73 20.07 11.37
CA SER A 145 -19.97 20.98 12.51
C SER A 145 -20.45 22.35 12.07
N ARG A 146 -19.88 22.89 10.98
CA ARG A 146 -20.34 24.16 10.38
C ARG A 146 -21.76 24.03 9.88
N TYR A 147 -22.05 23.01 9.08
CA TYR A 147 -23.40 22.76 8.57
C TYR A 147 -24.41 22.58 9.70
N ALA A 148 -24.07 21.86 10.77
CA ALA A 148 -24.93 21.64 11.92
C ALA A 148 -25.26 22.94 12.67
N LYS A 149 -24.38 23.95 12.63
CA LYS A 149 -24.66 25.31 13.19
C LYS A 149 -25.56 26.16 12.29
N ASP A 150 -25.41 26.01 10.97
CA ASP A 150 -26.06 26.87 9.99
C ASP A 150 -27.43 26.33 9.56
N ARG A 151 -27.63 25.02 9.56
CA ARG A 151 -28.89 24.40 9.14
C ARG A 151 -29.97 24.54 10.21
N ILE A 152 -31.02 25.31 9.89
CA ILE A 152 -32.16 25.52 10.75
C ILE A 152 -33.28 24.54 10.39
N VAL A 153 -33.81 23.83 11.39
CA VAL A 153 -35.01 22.98 11.32
C VAL A 153 -35.78 23.15 12.63
N PHE A 154 -37.10 23.30 12.55
CA PHE A 154 -37.92 23.65 13.71
C PHE A 154 -37.41 24.88 14.46
N ASP A 155 -37.09 25.95 13.72
CA ASP A 155 -36.66 27.27 14.21
C ASP A 155 -35.35 27.26 15.03
N ARG A 156 -34.53 26.21 14.93
CA ARG A 156 -33.24 26.12 15.62
C ARG A 156 -32.21 25.37 14.82
N PRO A 157 -30.90 25.61 15.04
CA PRO A 157 -29.84 24.83 14.45
C PRO A 157 -29.95 23.34 14.78
N ILE A 158 -29.73 22.46 13.78
CA ILE A 158 -29.76 21.01 13.99
C ILE A 158 -28.69 20.56 14.98
N GLY A 159 -27.57 21.28 15.08
CA GLY A 159 -26.50 21.05 16.03
C GLY A 159 -26.89 21.17 17.50
N GLN A 160 -28.09 21.66 17.81
CA GLN A 160 -28.63 21.66 19.18
C GLN A 160 -29.25 20.32 19.59
N ASN A 161 -29.35 19.36 18.66
CA ASN A 161 -29.89 18.05 18.95
C ASN A 161 -28.75 17.07 19.31
N GLN A 162 -28.89 16.33 20.41
CA GLN A 162 -27.92 15.34 20.87
C GLN A 162 -27.64 14.23 19.79
N GLY A 163 -28.67 13.86 19.01
CA GLY A 163 -28.53 12.93 17.90
C GLY A 163 -27.57 13.42 16.79
N VAL A 164 -27.22 14.71 16.75
CA VAL A 164 -26.22 15.31 15.85
C VAL A 164 -24.89 15.53 16.58
N GLN A 165 -24.98 15.99 17.86
CA GLN A 165 -23.78 16.33 18.65
C GLN A 165 -22.91 15.09 18.95
N PHE A 166 -23.55 13.99 19.41
CA PHE A 166 -22.84 12.82 19.87
C PHE A 166 -22.02 12.16 18.75
N PRO A 167 -22.57 11.88 17.56
CA PRO A 167 -21.76 11.33 16.45
C PRO A 167 -20.59 12.23 16.05
N LEU A 168 -20.76 13.56 16.05
CA LEU A 168 -19.67 14.49 15.75
C LEU A 168 -18.59 14.47 16.83
N ALA A 169 -18.99 14.42 18.11
CA ALA A 169 -18.04 14.34 19.21
C ALA A 169 -17.28 13.00 19.21
N GLU A 170 -17.97 11.88 18.99
CA GLU A 170 -17.35 10.56 18.87
C GLU A 170 -16.36 10.50 17.71
N SER A 171 -16.76 10.99 16.53
CA SER A 171 -15.85 11.04 15.36
C SER A 171 -14.62 11.88 15.66
N HIS A 172 -14.75 13.01 16.36
CA HIS A 172 -13.61 13.83 16.74
C HIS A 172 -12.66 13.08 17.70
N ILE A 173 -13.22 12.40 18.70
CA ILE A 173 -12.44 11.61 19.67
C ILE A 173 -11.68 10.47 18.93
N GLU A 174 -12.34 9.77 18.03
CA GLU A 174 -11.73 8.68 17.26
C GLU A 174 -10.60 9.17 16.36
N VAL A 175 -10.78 10.30 15.67
CA VAL A 175 -9.74 10.92 14.83
C VAL A 175 -8.52 11.35 15.66
N GLU A 176 -8.74 11.95 16.84
CA GLU A 176 -7.62 12.35 17.71
C GLU A 176 -6.91 11.13 18.33
N ALA A 177 -7.64 10.08 18.71
CA ALA A 177 -7.04 8.82 19.16
C ALA A 177 -6.21 8.14 18.05
N ALA A 178 -6.71 8.12 16.81
CA ALA A 178 -5.97 7.64 15.65
C ALA A 178 -4.70 8.46 15.40
N SER A 179 -4.78 9.79 15.57
CA SER A 179 -3.63 10.69 15.43
C SER A 179 -2.53 10.41 16.44
N LEU A 180 -2.89 10.21 17.71
CA LEU A 180 -1.92 9.83 18.75
C LEU A 180 -1.25 8.49 18.46
N MET A 181 -2.02 7.49 18.02
CA MET A 181 -1.48 6.19 17.65
C MET A 181 -0.55 6.28 16.44
N ARG A 182 -0.88 7.10 15.43
CA ARG A 182 -0.02 7.36 14.29
C ARG A 182 1.31 7.99 14.71
N PHE A 183 1.30 9.00 15.59
CA PHE A 183 2.53 9.59 16.11
C PHE A 183 3.37 8.56 16.86
N ARG A 184 2.74 7.71 17.66
CA ARG A 184 3.46 6.63 18.35
C ARG A 184 4.13 5.68 17.38
N ALA A 185 3.47 5.31 16.28
CA ALA A 185 4.06 4.48 15.23
C ALA A 185 5.27 5.19 14.57
N CYS A 186 5.17 6.50 14.28
CA CYS A 186 6.28 7.30 13.77
C CYS A 186 7.49 7.31 14.71
N GLU A 187 7.28 7.58 16.00
CA GLU A 187 8.36 7.61 16.99
C GLU A 187 9.13 6.28 17.05
N LEU A 188 8.41 5.16 17.01
CA LEU A 188 9.02 3.84 17.00
C LEU A 188 9.81 3.60 15.71
N TYR A 189 9.25 3.99 14.57
CA TYR A 189 9.90 3.86 13.26
C TYR A 189 11.20 4.67 13.21
N ASP A 190 11.16 5.94 13.63
CA ASP A 190 12.34 6.83 13.66
C ASP A 190 13.40 6.30 14.63
N ALA A 191 12.97 5.71 15.74
CA ALA A 191 13.86 5.05 16.70
C ALA A 191 14.38 3.67 16.23
N ARG A 192 14.05 3.24 15.00
CA ARG A 192 14.35 1.91 14.43
C ARG A 192 13.89 0.73 15.31
N LYS A 193 12.76 0.91 16.00
CA LYS A 193 12.11 -0.11 16.81
C LYS A 193 10.97 -0.78 16.02
N PRO A 194 10.60 -2.03 16.35
CA PRO A 194 9.41 -2.63 15.77
C PRO A 194 8.17 -1.76 16.00
N CYS A 195 7.47 -1.40 14.92
CA CYS A 195 6.29 -0.53 14.94
C CYS A 195 5.07 -1.13 14.24
N GLY A 196 5.13 -2.41 13.86
CA GLY A 196 4.07 -3.04 13.07
C GLY A 196 2.71 -3.07 13.75
N ALA A 197 2.68 -3.25 15.08
CA ALA A 197 1.44 -3.23 15.86
C ALA A 197 0.81 -1.83 15.83
N GLU A 198 1.59 -0.81 16.13
CA GLU A 198 1.15 0.59 16.18
C GLU A 198 0.75 1.10 14.80
N ALA A 199 1.49 0.75 13.73
CA ALA A 199 1.15 1.09 12.36
C ALA A 199 -0.20 0.45 11.93
N ASN A 200 -0.45 -0.80 12.30
CA ASN A 200 -1.73 -1.46 12.05
C ASN A 200 -2.87 -0.82 12.84
N MET A 201 -2.67 -0.53 14.13
CA MET A 201 -3.67 0.13 14.96
C MET A 201 -4.00 1.53 14.44
N ALA A 202 -2.98 2.31 14.09
CA ALA A 202 -3.17 3.65 13.52
C ALA A 202 -3.99 3.62 12.23
N LYS A 203 -3.62 2.73 11.29
CA LYS A 203 -4.33 2.58 10.02
C LYS A 203 -5.77 2.10 10.22
N TYR A 204 -5.98 1.13 11.10
CA TYR A 204 -7.32 0.61 11.40
C TYR A 204 -8.24 1.68 11.99
N LEU A 205 -7.76 2.42 12.98
CA LEU A 205 -8.54 3.49 13.64
C LEU A 205 -8.85 4.64 12.67
N ALA A 206 -7.86 5.05 11.88
CA ALA A 206 -8.02 6.18 10.99
C ALA A 206 -8.91 5.90 9.77
N ALA A 207 -9.00 4.63 9.32
CA ALA A 207 -9.79 4.23 8.16
C ALA A 207 -11.21 3.73 8.51
N LYS A 208 -11.63 3.79 9.77
CA LYS A 208 -12.96 3.43 10.27
C LYS A 208 -13.97 4.55 9.96
#